data_40c2a08578aae50682a73c4afdb2481e
#
_entry.id   40c2a08578aae50682a73c4afdb2481e
#
_cell.length_a   1.000
_cell.length_b   1.000
_cell.length_c   1.000
_cell.angle_alpha   90.00
_cell.angle_beta   90.00
_cell.angle_gamma   90.00
#
_symmetry.space_group_name_H-M   'P 1'
#
loop_
_entity.id
_entity.type
_entity.pdbx_description
1 polymer ?
#
loop_
_entity_poly.entity_id
_entity_poly.type
_entity_poly.pdbx_seq_one_letter_code
_entity_poly.pdbx_strand_id
1 'polypeptide(L)'
;MLPPAVAKTFDELTLGHGVSLEDLIDRDALGEMVTSFHDLFGVPLRIFSEDGKLLGDAAAQIPLYTFLNSVKAGRAALAEVAGKVKNIALGEDGMAAYPCATGEHYRVAAIQYDGKRIGRMILGPFVTPAQSDTPAALLALDPELDPARLGELFRSMPRAEDDSVVKLARHLGRTLDLLLFSGHRALLTSNMHLASVRESFRELEDKNDKLQTAFDRLKELDRLKSNFLATVSHELRTPLTSIIGYSEMLVEGLAGEMTVEQREFVQTIRDKGEQLLQLIKGLLDLSKLESGTMSLRKTQTDILGTLRDVAQTMTPTARKKEV
;
A
#
# COMPACT_ATOMS: atom_id res chain seq x y z
N MET A 1 6.72 10.74 10.05
CA MET A 1 7.24 11.46 8.87
C MET A 1 7.98 10.44 8.01
N LEU A 2 7.30 9.85 7.02
CA LEU A 2 7.92 8.96 6.04
C LEU A 2 8.66 9.84 5.00
N PRO A 3 9.84 9.44 4.51
CA PRO A 3 10.54 10.21 3.50
C PRO A 3 9.68 10.30 2.22
N PRO A 4 9.74 11.40 1.46
CA PRO A 4 9.02 11.53 0.22
C PRO A 4 9.54 10.48 -0.76
N ALA A 5 8.75 9.43 -1.00
CA ALA A 5 9.00 8.50 -2.08
C ALA A 5 8.91 9.32 -3.38
N VAL A 6 10.04 9.45 -4.07
CA VAL A 6 10.15 10.07 -5.39
C VAL A 6 9.07 9.44 -6.27
N ALA A 7 8.08 10.24 -6.65
CA ALA A 7 7.09 9.83 -7.62
C ALA A 7 7.83 9.61 -8.93
N LYS A 8 8.04 8.35 -9.32
CA LYS A 8 8.51 8.01 -10.66
C LYS A 8 7.47 8.56 -11.63
N THR A 9 7.90 9.38 -12.55
CA THR A 9 7.05 9.97 -13.60
C THR A 9 6.52 8.89 -14.52
N PHE A 10 5.42 9.16 -15.23
CA PHE A 10 4.81 8.20 -16.17
C PHE A 10 5.79 7.73 -17.27
N ASP A 11 6.79 8.56 -17.60
CA ASP A 11 7.90 8.24 -18.52
C ASP A 11 8.90 7.21 -17.94
N GLU A 12 8.97 7.07 -16.61
CA GLU A 12 9.76 6.02 -15.94
C GLU A 12 8.99 4.70 -15.85
N LEU A 13 7.68 4.70 -16.10
CA LEU A 13 6.82 3.52 -16.14
C LEU A 13 6.70 2.92 -17.56
N THR A 14 6.92 3.71 -18.58
CA THR A 14 7.14 3.24 -19.95
C THR A 14 8.64 3.00 -20.10
N LEU A 15 9.06 1.86 -20.64
CA LEU A 15 10.43 1.37 -20.82
C LEU A 15 11.47 2.39 -21.37
N GLY A 16 11.31 3.64 -21.00
CA GLY A 16 12.11 4.76 -21.43
C GLY A 16 13.59 4.66 -21.09
N HIS A 17 13.98 4.39 -19.89
CA HIS A 17 15.38 4.25 -19.48
C HIS A 17 15.48 3.46 -18.16
N GLY A 18 16.00 2.22 -18.25
CA GLY A 18 16.56 1.57 -17.08
C GLY A 18 15.82 0.38 -16.49
N VAL A 19 14.94 -0.31 -17.23
CA VAL A 19 14.39 -1.60 -16.76
C VAL A 19 15.48 -2.68 -16.97
N SER A 20 15.92 -3.28 -15.90
CA SER A 20 16.89 -4.38 -15.91
C SER A 20 16.17 -5.74 -15.96
N LEU A 21 16.93 -6.79 -16.27
CA LEU A 21 16.42 -8.17 -16.21
C LEU A 21 15.92 -8.52 -14.80
N GLU A 22 16.58 -7.98 -13.77
CA GLU A 22 16.29 -8.21 -12.35
C GLU A 22 14.98 -7.52 -11.91
N ASP A 23 14.54 -6.46 -12.59
CA ASP A 23 13.27 -5.78 -12.30
C ASP A 23 12.08 -6.56 -12.85
N LEU A 24 12.28 -7.36 -13.89
CA LEU A 24 11.23 -8.06 -14.64
C LEU A 24 11.06 -9.52 -14.26
N ILE A 25 12.11 -10.17 -13.79
CA ILE A 25 12.08 -11.58 -13.42
C ILE A 25 12.66 -11.75 -12.01
N ASP A 26 11.94 -12.50 -11.19
CA ASP A 26 12.43 -12.93 -9.89
C ASP A 26 13.69 -13.81 -10.08
N ARG A 27 14.72 -13.55 -9.25
CA ARG A 27 16.00 -14.21 -9.36
C ARG A 27 15.93 -15.70 -9.04
N ASP A 28 15.08 -16.10 -8.11
CA ASP A 28 14.93 -17.49 -7.71
C ASP A 28 14.20 -18.25 -8.84
N ALA A 29 13.15 -17.68 -9.42
CA ALA A 29 12.47 -18.25 -10.58
C ALA A 29 13.39 -18.39 -11.80
N LEU A 30 14.27 -17.40 -12.03
CA LEU A 30 15.28 -17.48 -13.08
C LEU A 30 16.29 -18.61 -12.81
N GLY A 31 16.72 -18.75 -11.57
CA GLY A 31 17.62 -19.83 -11.14
C GLY A 31 17.01 -21.22 -11.32
N GLU A 32 15.76 -21.40 -10.91
CA GLU A 32 15.01 -22.65 -11.10
C GLU A 32 14.85 -23.00 -12.58
N MET A 33 14.52 -22.03 -13.41
CA MET A 33 14.40 -22.21 -14.86
C MET A 33 15.74 -22.64 -15.46
N VAL A 34 16.83 -21.98 -15.15
CA VAL A 34 18.18 -22.28 -15.64
C VAL A 34 18.60 -23.69 -15.23
N THR A 35 18.33 -24.07 -13.98
CA THR A 35 18.62 -25.43 -13.46
C THR A 35 17.77 -26.47 -14.19
N SER A 36 16.50 -26.26 -14.35
CA SER A 36 15.59 -27.17 -15.05
C SER A 36 16.03 -27.41 -16.53
N PHE A 37 16.47 -26.35 -17.21
CA PHE A 37 17.01 -26.48 -18.57
C PHE A 37 18.31 -27.29 -18.61
N HIS A 38 19.20 -27.06 -17.65
CA HIS A 38 20.43 -27.83 -17.55
C HIS A 38 20.14 -29.32 -17.31
N ASP A 39 19.26 -29.63 -16.36
CA ASP A 39 18.90 -31.02 -16.02
C ASP A 39 18.25 -31.76 -17.18
N LEU A 40 17.47 -31.05 -18.01
CA LEU A 40 16.77 -31.64 -19.15
C LEU A 40 17.70 -31.87 -20.34
N PHE A 41 18.63 -30.94 -20.63
CA PHE A 41 19.41 -30.95 -21.89
C PHE A 41 20.89 -31.28 -21.67
N GLY A 42 21.37 -31.29 -20.43
CA GLY A 42 22.76 -31.60 -20.08
C GLY A 42 23.76 -30.54 -20.55
N VAL A 43 23.32 -29.39 -21.06
CA VAL A 43 24.19 -28.30 -21.52
C VAL A 43 24.29 -27.24 -20.41
N PRO A 44 25.52 -26.87 -19.96
CA PRO A 44 25.71 -25.82 -19.01
C PRO A 44 25.13 -24.49 -19.50
N LEU A 45 24.45 -23.75 -18.62
CA LEU A 45 23.78 -22.52 -18.94
C LEU A 45 24.05 -21.43 -17.89
N ARG A 46 24.42 -20.24 -18.34
CA ARG A 46 24.61 -19.06 -17.49
C ARG A 46 23.87 -17.88 -18.09
N ILE A 47 23.23 -17.08 -17.21
CA ILE A 47 22.54 -15.85 -17.59
C ILE A 47 23.20 -14.67 -16.89
N PHE A 48 23.51 -13.64 -17.67
CA PHE A 48 24.10 -12.40 -17.20
C PHE A 48 23.20 -11.22 -17.55
N SER A 49 23.13 -10.22 -16.65
CA SER A 49 22.55 -8.92 -16.93
C SER A 49 23.38 -8.13 -17.96
N GLU A 50 22.89 -6.99 -18.41
CA GLU A 50 23.59 -6.13 -19.38
C GLU A 50 24.93 -5.61 -18.84
N ASP A 51 25.01 -5.29 -17.55
CA ASP A 51 26.23 -4.87 -16.84
C ASP A 51 27.18 -6.03 -16.51
N GLY A 52 26.81 -7.25 -16.90
CA GLY A 52 27.64 -8.46 -16.76
C GLY A 52 27.58 -9.13 -15.39
N LYS A 53 26.58 -8.85 -14.56
CA LYS A 53 26.32 -9.56 -13.31
C LYS A 53 25.70 -10.94 -13.59
N LEU A 54 26.16 -11.96 -12.90
CA LEU A 54 25.63 -13.32 -13.01
C LEU A 54 24.29 -13.43 -12.28
N LEU A 55 23.22 -13.78 -13.00
CA LEU A 55 21.87 -13.89 -12.49
C LEU A 55 21.39 -15.33 -12.34
N GLY A 56 21.82 -16.21 -13.23
CA GLY A 56 21.52 -17.64 -13.19
C GLY A 56 22.74 -18.45 -13.58
N ASP A 57 23.06 -19.50 -12.84
CA ASP A 57 24.15 -20.40 -13.12
C ASP A 57 23.73 -21.86 -12.87
N ALA A 58 23.65 -22.63 -13.95
CA ALA A 58 23.52 -24.07 -13.91
C ALA A 58 24.71 -24.72 -14.68
N ALA A 59 25.89 -24.22 -14.45
CA ALA A 59 27.10 -24.89 -14.88
C ALA A 59 27.45 -25.97 -13.86
N ALA A 60 27.21 -27.23 -14.19
CA ALA A 60 27.71 -28.34 -13.41
C ALA A 60 29.23 -28.19 -13.18
N GLN A 61 29.73 -28.68 -12.07
CA GLN A 61 31.15 -28.76 -11.86
C GLN A 61 31.72 -29.69 -12.91
N ILE A 62 32.36 -29.11 -13.93
CA ILE A 62 32.97 -29.87 -15.01
C ILE A 62 34.32 -30.38 -14.53
N PRO A 63 34.54 -31.73 -14.43
CA PRO A 63 35.75 -32.28 -13.85
C PRO A 63 37.03 -31.82 -14.56
N LEU A 64 36.99 -31.67 -15.88
CA LEU A 64 38.10 -31.11 -16.67
C LEU A 64 38.45 -29.69 -16.19
N TYR A 65 37.48 -28.82 -15.94
CA TYR A 65 37.74 -27.45 -15.50
C TYR A 65 38.25 -27.38 -14.06
N THR A 66 37.77 -28.26 -13.20
CA THR A 66 38.34 -28.43 -11.85
C THR A 66 39.80 -28.84 -11.90
N PHE A 67 40.13 -29.77 -12.78
CA PHE A 67 41.48 -30.21 -12.98
C PHE A 67 42.40 -29.13 -13.59
N LEU A 68 41.96 -28.43 -14.63
CA LEU A 68 42.69 -27.31 -15.22
C LEU A 68 42.92 -26.16 -14.25
N ASN A 69 41.96 -25.87 -13.38
CA ASN A 69 42.09 -24.86 -12.34
C ASN A 69 43.15 -25.22 -11.26
N SER A 70 43.57 -26.45 -11.13
CA SER A 70 44.62 -26.84 -10.21
C SER A 70 46.01 -26.36 -10.67
N VAL A 71 46.22 -26.14 -11.98
CA VAL A 71 47.47 -25.68 -12.58
C VAL A 71 47.41 -24.22 -13.05
N LYS A 72 48.56 -23.52 -13.02
CA LYS A 72 48.64 -22.10 -13.35
C LYS A 72 48.26 -21.81 -14.80
N ALA A 73 48.79 -22.60 -15.75
CA ALA A 73 48.51 -22.45 -17.18
C ALA A 73 47.05 -22.73 -17.50
N GLY A 74 46.43 -23.75 -16.90
CA GLY A 74 45.03 -24.08 -17.04
C GLY A 74 44.08 -22.95 -16.53
N ARG A 75 44.38 -22.39 -15.34
CA ARG A 75 43.62 -21.24 -14.82
C ARG A 75 43.68 -20.05 -15.75
N ALA A 76 44.84 -19.72 -16.29
CA ALA A 76 45.02 -18.61 -17.23
C ALA A 76 44.22 -18.83 -18.53
N ALA A 77 44.30 -20.05 -19.10
CA ALA A 77 43.53 -20.41 -20.29
C ALA A 77 42.01 -20.33 -20.07
N LEU A 78 41.49 -20.86 -18.94
CA LEU A 78 40.07 -20.80 -18.61
C LEU A 78 39.60 -19.37 -18.38
N ALA A 79 40.40 -18.52 -17.72
CA ALA A 79 40.07 -17.10 -17.51
C ALA A 79 40.04 -16.34 -18.84
N GLU A 80 40.97 -16.60 -19.76
CA GLU A 80 40.98 -16.01 -21.09
C GLU A 80 39.72 -16.41 -21.90
N VAL A 81 39.36 -17.68 -21.91
CA VAL A 81 38.15 -18.20 -22.59
C VAL A 81 36.91 -17.56 -21.99
N ALA A 82 36.78 -17.53 -20.66
CA ALA A 82 35.63 -16.90 -19.99
C ALA A 82 35.51 -15.40 -20.35
N GLY A 83 36.62 -14.69 -20.40
CA GLY A 83 36.64 -13.26 -20.82
C GLY A 83 36.20 -13.07 -22.28
N LYS A 84 36.73 -13.91 -23.20
CA LYS A 84 36.34 -13.85 -24.62
C LYS A 84 34.88 -14.21 -24.86
N VAL A 85 34.39 -15.28 -24.25
CA VAL A 85 32.99 -15.72 -24.35
C VAL A 85 32.03 -14.66 -23.78
N LYS A 86 32.37 -14.10 -22.61
CA LYS A 86 31.55 -13.08 -21.98
C LYS A 86 31.40 -11.79 -22.81
N ASN A 87 32.46 -11.42 -23.55
CA ASN A 87 32.52 -10.17 -24.30
C ASN A 87 32.40 -10.33 -25.83
N ILE A 88 32.05 -11.52 -26.31
CA ILE A 88 31.93 -11.78 -27.75
C ILE A 88 30.90 -10.86 -28.39
N ALA A 89 31.22 -10.31 -29.58
CA ALA A 89 30.27 -9.59 -30.39
C ALA A 89 29.22 -10.55 -30.96
N LEU A 90 27.95 -10.19 -30.83
CA LEU A 90 26.84 -10.98 -31.32
C LEU A 90 26.56 -10.62 -32.80
N GLY A 91 26.16 -11.59 -33.58
CA GLY A 91 25.73 -11.40 -34.96
C GLY A 91 24.38 -10.68 -35.08
N GLU A 92 23.93 -10.48 -36.33
CA GLU A 92 22.65 -9.83 -36.62
C GLU A 92 21.46 -10.61 -36.06
N ASP A 93 21.59 -11.94 -35.92
CA ASP A 93 20.59 -12.83 -35.32
C ASP A 93 20.61 -12.80 -33.78
N GLY A 94 21.42 -11.95 -33.18
CA GLY A 94 21.59 -11.83 -31.72
C GLY A 94 22.37 -12.99 -31.09
N MET A 95 23.04 -13.85 -31.89
CA MET A 95 23.78 -14.98 -31.43
C MET A 95 25.26 -14.94 -31.86
N ALA A 96 26.13 -15.68 -31.15
CA ALA A 96 27.50 -15.90 -31.53
C ALA A 96 27.94 -17.30 -31.14
N ALA A 97 28.83 -17.88 -31.94
CA ALA A 97 29.55 -19.13 -31.64
C ALA A 97 30.95 -18.79 -31.19
N TYR A 98 31.43 -19.47 -30.18
CA TYR A 98 32.81 -19.42 -29.78
C TYR A 98 33.42 -20.87 -29.72
N PRO A 99 34.08 -21.33 -30.78
CA PRO A 99 34.85 -22.54 -30.75
C PRO A 99 36.19 -22.28 -30.01
N CYS A 100 36.43 -22.98 -28.94
CA CYS A 100 37.66 -22.86 -28.19
C CYS A 100 38.80 -23.71 -28.87
N ALA A 101 40.03 -23.23 -28.79
CA ALA A 101 41.19 -24.00 -29.29
C ALA A 101 41.37 -25.33 -28.55
N THR A 102 40.91 -25.43 -27.32
CA THR A 102 40.90 -26.62 -26.48
C THR A 102 39.76 -27.60 -26.78
N GLY A 103 38.93 -27.30 -27.80
CA GLY A 103 37.92 -28.21 -28.37
C GLY A 103 36.49 -28.02 -27.83
N GLU A 104 36.32 -27.18 -26.84
CA GLU A 104 35.01 -26.88 -26.33
C GLU A 104 34.33 -25.81 -27.19
N HIS A 105 33.00 -25.84 -27.21
CA HIS A 105 32.14 -24.88 -27.88
C HIS A 105 31.28 -24.13 -26.89
N TYR A 106 31.02 -22.87 -27.22
CA TYR A 106 30.07 -22.04 -26.52
C TYR A 106 29.11 -21.39 -27.52
N ARG A 107 27.85 -21.22 -27.11
CA ARG A 107 26.88 -20.39 -27.78
C ARG A 107 26.47 -19.25 -26.86
N VAL A 108 26.54 -18.04 -27.38
CA VAL A 108 26.11 -16.84 -26.66
C VAL A 108 24.91 -16.26 -27.39
N ALA A 109 23.86 -15.95 -26.67
CA ALA A 109 22.66 -15.30 -27.22
C ALA A 109 22.28 -14.07 -26.41
N ALA A 110 21.78 -13.03 -27.08
CA ALA A 110 21.22 -11.87 -26.45
C ALA A 110 19.90 -12.22 -25.76
N ILE A 111 19.66 -11.62 -24.59
CA ILE A 111 18.33 -11.50 -24.02
C ILE A 111 17.87 -10.09 -24.35
N GLN A 112 16.78 -10.01 -25.12
CA GLN A 112 16.23 -8.74 -25.58
C GLN A 112 14.82 -8.59 -25.03
N TYR A 113 14.46 -7.35 -24.74
CA TYR A 113 13.09 -7.00 -24.38
C TYR A 113 12.76 -5.62 -24.94
N ASP A 114 11.63 -5.52 -25.67
CA ASP A 114 11.21 -4.28 -26.34
C ASP A 114 12.31 -3.67 -27.23
N GLY A 115 13.00 -4.51 -28.01
CA GLY A 115 14.06 -4.08 -28.94
C GLY A 115 15.38 -3.67 -28.26
N LYS A 116 15.48 -3.74 -26.94
CA LYS A 116 16.71 -3.46 -26.18
C LYS A 116 17.33 -4.74 -25.63
N ARG A 117 18.65 -4.79 -25.63
CA ARG A 117 19.38 -5.86 -24.97
C ARG A 117 19.41 -5.57 -23.46
N ILE A 118 18.90 -6.51 -22.68
CA ILE A 118 18.85 -6.43 -21.21
C ILE A 118 19.74 -7.49 -20.54
N GLY A 119 20.36 -8.35 -21.32
CA GLY A 119 21.28 -9.38 -20.82
C GLY A 119 21.80 -10.28 -21.91
N ARG A 120 22.46 -11.34 -21.49
CA ARG A 120 22.94 -12.41 -22.37
C ARG A 120 22.90 -13.77 -21.68
N MET A 121 22.69 -14.82 -22.47
CA MET A 121 22.82 -16.20 -22.05
C MET A 121 24.02 -16.84 -22.70
N ILE A 122 24.74 -17.68 -21.96
CA ILE A 122 25.88 -18.45 -22.42
C ILE A 122 25.59 -19.93 -22.21
N LEU A 123 25.51 -20.69 -23.29
CA LEU A 123 25.34 -22.13 -23.29
C LEU A 123 26.71 -22.77 -23.55
N GLY A 124 27.09 -23.67 -22.70
CA GLY A 124 28.40 -24.31 -22.74
C GLY A 124 29.23 -24.14 -21.47
N PRO A 125 30.37 -24.82 -21.41
CA PRO A 125 31.05 -25.54 -22.51
C PRO A 125 30.35 -26.85 -22.90
N PHE A 126 30.40 -27.18 -24.17
CA PHE A 126 30.03 -28.49 -24.70
C PHE A 126 31.02 -28.93 -25.80
N VAL A 127 31.08 -30.22 -26.07
CA VAL A 127 31.89 -30.81 -27.15
C VAL A 127 30.96 -31.42 -28.17
N THR A 128 31.27 -31.27 -29.45
CA THR A 128 30.46 -31.93 -30.51
C THR A 128 30.63 -33.44 -30.47
N PRO A 129 29.60 -34.25 -30.73
CA PRO A 129 29.70 -35.71 -30.71
C PRO A 129 30.73 -36.27 -31.68
N ALA A 130 31.00 -35.56 -32.76
CA ALA A 130 31.98 -35.96 -33.78
C ALA A 130 33.44 -35.86 -33.28
N GLN A 131 33.69 -35.08 -32.22
CA GLN A 131 35.02 -34.87 -31.68
C GLN A 131 35.33 -35.91 -30.58
N SER A 132 35.96 -37.01 -30.99
CA SER A 132 36.36 -38.11 -30.10
C SER A 132 37.76 -37.91 -29.50
N ASP A 133 38.64 -37.24 -30.24
CA ASP A 133 40.05 -37.11 -29.88
C ASP A 133 40.29 -35.86 -29.01
N THR A 134 41.21 -36.01 -28.05
CA THR A 134 41.63 -34.90 -27.21
C THR A 134 42.43 -33.90 -28.05
N PRO A 135 42.03 -32.61 -28.06
CA PRO A 135 42.69 -31.59 -28.87
C PRO A 135 44.16 -31.42 -28.51
N ALA A 136 45.01 -31.29 -29.55
CA ALA A 136 46.46 -31.07 -29.33
C ALA A 136 46.73 -29.78 -28.50
N ALA A 137 45.94 -28.75 -28.68
CA ALA A 137 46.05 -27.51 -27.90
C ALA A 137 45.78 -27.70 -26.39
N LEU A 138 44.89 -28.65 -26.01
CA LEU A 138 44.63 -29.01 -24.63
C LEU A 138 45.81 -29.77 -24.02
N LEU A 139 46.40 -30.68 -24.80
CA LEU A 139 47.59 -31.44 -24.40
C LEU A 139 48.86 -30.57 -24.30
N ALA A 140 48.94 -29.48 -25.05
CA ALA A 140 50.08 -28.56 -25.07
C ALA A 140 49.96 -27.43 -23.99
N LEU A 141 48.87 -27.37 -23.20
CA LEU A 141 48.63 -26.33 -22.20
C LEU A 141 49.72 -26.31 -21.12
N ASP A 142 50.12 -27.47 -20.64
CA ASP A 142 51.12 -27.61 -19.63
C ASP A 142 51.78 -29.01 -19.74
N PRO A 143 53.12 -29.09 -19.94
CA PRO A 143 53.86 -30.37 -20.07
C PRO A 143 53.80 -31.29 -18.84
N GLU A 144 53.41 -30.72 -17.66
CA GLU A 144 53.31 -31.50 -16.42
C GLU A 144 51.95 -32.20 -16.29
N LEU A 145 50.99 -31.90 -17.16
CA LEU A 145 49.67 -32.53 -17.15
C LEU A 145 49.72 -33.93 -17.77
N ASP A 146 49.15 -34.92 -17.07
CA ASP A 146 49.00 -36.28 -17.60
C ASP A 146 48.05 -36.31 -18.81
N PRO A 147 48.57 -36.64 -20.03
CA PRO A 147 47.74 -36.69 -21.22
C PRO A 147 46.60 -37.73 -21.15
N ALA A 148 46.83 -38.86 -20.47
CA ALA A 148 45.81 -39.90 -20.32
C ALA A 148 44.64 -39.42 -19.48
N ARG A 149 44.96 -38.74 -18.40
CA ARG A 149 43.96 -38.13 -17.50
C ARG A 149 43.18 -37.00 -18.18
N LEU A 150 43.87 -36.13 -18.93
CA LEU A 150 43.24 -35.10 -19.74
C LEU A 150 42.25 -35.69 -20.75
N GLY A 151 42.64 -36.77 -21.45
CA GLY A 151 41.78 -37.45 -22.39
C GLY A 151 40.55 -38.09 -21.77
N GLU A 152 40.71 -38.68 -20.57
CA GLU A 152 39.56 -39.18 -19.79
C GLU A 152 38.60 -38.09 -19.40
N LEU A 153 39.09 -36.98 -18.85
CA LEU A 153 38.30 -35.84 -18.45
C LEU A 153 37.63 -35.12 -19.62
N PHE A 154 38.31 -35.01 -20.76
CA PHE A 154 37.72 -34.45 -21.99
C PHE A 154 36.56 -35.31 -22.51
N ARG A 155 36.68 -36.64 -22.43
CA ARG A 155 35.57 -37.54 -22.80
C ARG A 155 34.35 -37.42 -21.89
N SER A 156 34.53 -36.98 -20.65
CA SER A 156 33.46 -36.75 -19.70
C SER A 156 32.73 -35.39 -19.90
N MET A 157 33.20 -34.53 -20.80
CA MET A 157 32.58 -33.23 -21.10
C MET A 157 31.15 -33.39 -21.61
N PRO A 158 30.26 -32.41 -21.32
CA PRO A 158 28.96 -32.37 -21.92
C PRO A 158 29.01 -32.42 -23.46
N ARG A 159 28.19 -33.28 -24.08
CA ARG A 159 28.15 -33.44 -25.52
C ARG A 159 26.84 -32.98 -26.09
N ALA A 160 26.90 -32.11 -27.12
CA ALA A 160 25.72 -31.63 -27.81
C ALA A 160 26.02 -31.29 -29.27
N GLU A 161 25.05 -31.55 -30.16
CA GLU A 161 25.07 -31.03 -31.51
C GLU A 161 24.87 -29.51 -31.52
N ASP A 162 25.68 -28.79 -32.27
CA ASP A 162 25.65 -27.35 -32.34
C ASP A 162 24.26 -26.81 -32.75
N ASP A 163 23.61 -27.41 -33.72
CA ASP A 163 22.25 -27.09 -34.15
C ASP A 163 21.23 -27.30 -33.05
N SER A 164 21.43 -28.31 -32.20
CA SER A 164 20.56 -28.57 -31.06
C SER A 164 20.69 -27.46 -30.00
N VAL A 165 21.94 -27.02 -29.75
CA VAL A 165 22.21 -25.92 -28.81
C VAL A 165 21.64 -24.59 -29.33
N VAL A 166 21.71 -24.33 -30.65
CA VAL A 166 21.05 -23.15 -31.26
C VAL A 166 19.51 -23.18 -31.09
N LYS A 167 18.92 -24.37 -31.32
CA LYS A 167 17.46 -24.53 -31.09
C LYS A 167 17.09 -24.34 -29.64
N LEU A 168 17.91 -24.86 -28.73
CA LEU A 168 17.76 -24.71 -27.28
C LEU A 168 17.86 -23.23 -26.87
N ALA A 169 18.87 -22.50 -27.35
CA ALA A 169 19.05 -21.07 -27.09
C ALA A 169 17.84 -20.26 -27.56
N ARG A 170 17.32 -20.59 -28.75
CA ARG A 170 16.12 -19.91 -29.29
C ARG A 170 14.85 -20.23 -28.50
N HIS A 171 14.71 -21.47 -28.05
CA HIS A 171 13.57 -21.86 -27.22
C HIS A 171 13.63 -21.17 -25.85
N LEU A 172 14.80 -21.16 -25.22
CA LEU A 172 15.04 -20.48 -23.96
C LEU A 172 14.79 -18.96 -24.09
N GLY A 173 15.24 -18.33 -25.16
CA GLY A 173 14.95 -16.92 -25.47
C GLY A 173 13.44 -16.64 -25.49
N ARG A 174 12.65 -17.47 -26.19
CA ARG A 174 11.19 -17.32 -26.22
C ARG A 174 10.54 -17.52 -24.85
N THR A 175 11.04 -18.45 -24.05
CA THR A 175 10.53 -18.66 -22.69
C THR A 175 10.83 -17.44 -21.81
N LEU A 176 12.04 -16.88 -21.93
CA LEU A 176 12.40 -15.64 -21.25
C LEU A 176 11.54 -14.46 -21.69
N ASP A 177 11.27 -14.31 -23.00
CA ASP A 177 10.38 -13.25 -23.51
C ASP A 177 8.99 -13.31 -22.87
N LEU A 178 8.43 -14.51 -22.71
CA LEU A 178 7.12 -14.68 -22.06
C LEU A 178 7.17 -14.30 -20.57
N LEU A 179 8.23 -14.70 -19.87
CA LEU A 179 8.42 -14.36 -18.44
C LEU A 179 8.62 -12.86 -18.26
N LEU A 180 9.44 -12.23 -19.11
CA LEU A 180 9.70 -10.80 -19.09
C LEU A 180 8.41 -9.99 -19.34
N PHE A 181 7.62 -10.41 -20.34
CA PHE A 181 6.33 -9.79 -20.63
C PHE A 181 5.37 -9.90 -19.43
N SER A 182 5.30 -11.08 -18.81
CA SER A 182 4.47 -11.30 -17.63
C SER A 182 4.92 -10.45 -16.44
N GLY A 183 6.22 -10.41 -16.19
CA GLY A 183 6.81 -9.59 -15.11
C GLY A 183 6.56 -8.09 -15.31
N HIS A 184 6.78 -7.59 -16.53
CA HIS A 184 6.51 -6.20 -16.87
C HIS A 184 5.02 -5.83 -16.66
N ARG A 185 4.11 -6.69 -17.11
CA ARG A 185 2.67 -6.49 -16.91
C ARG A 185 2.31 -6.46 -15.42
N ALA A 186 2.89 -7.34 -14.62
CA ALA A 186 2.67 -7.36 -13.18
C ALA A 186 3.19 -6.08 -12.51
N LEU A 187 4.37 -5.60 -12.90
CA LEU A 187 4.98 -4.37 -12.40
C LEU A 187 4.10 -3.14 -12.73
N LEU A 188 3.63 -3.03 -13.99
CA LEU A 188 2.72 -1.95 -14.40
C LEU A 188 1.42 -1.96 -13.59
N THR A 189 0.79 -3.13 -13.46
CA THR A 189 -0.45 -3.28 -12.69
C THR A 189 -0.25 -2.88 -11.22
N SER A 190 0.85 -3.30 -10.61
CA SER A 190 1.19 -2.95 -9.23
C SER A 190 1.38 -1.44 -9.06
N ASN A 191 2.11 -0.80 -9.97
CA ASN A 191 2.34 0.64 -9.94
C ASN A 191 1.05 1.45 -10.12
N MET A 192 0.17 1.05 -11.04
CA MET A 192 -1.15 1.66 -11.22
C MET A 192 -2.01 1.53 -9.97
N HIS A 193 -2.01 0.35 -9.36
CA HIS A 193 -2.74 0.11 -8.11
C HIS A 193 -2.22 1.00 -6.97
N LEU A 194 -0.91 1.09 -6.80
CA LEU A 194 -0.29 1.97 -5.80
C LEU A 194 -0.64 3.45 -6.02
N ALA A 195 -0.66 3.91 -7.29
CA ALA A 195 -1.07 5.27 -7.62
C ALA A 195 -2.54 5.53 -7.25
N SER A 196 -3.44 4.60 -7.59
CA SER A 196 -4.88 4.67 -7.25
C SER A 196 -5.11 4.69 -5.74
N VAL A 197 -4.41 3.83 -5.00
CA VAL A 197 -4.49 3.79 -3.53
C VAL A 197 -4.02 5.12 -2.92
N ARG A 198 -2.91 5.69 -3.40
CA ARG A 198 -2.42 6.99 -2.92
C ARG A 198 -3.42 8.12 -3.16
N GLU A 199 -4.06 8.14 -4.32
CA GLU A 199 -5.09 9.14 -4.63
C GLU A 199 -6.30 8.99 -3.71
N SER A 200 -6.77 7.76 -3.49
CA SER A 200 -7.86 7.47 -2.55
C SER A 200 -7.53 7.90 -1.12
N PHE A 201 -6.29 7.72 -0.66
CA PHE A 201 -5.86 8.21 0.65
C PHE A 201 -5.90 9.74 0.75
N ARG A 202 -5.44 10.45 -0.29
CA ARG A 202 -5.49 11.92 -0.31
C ARG A 202 -6.93 12.45 -0.27
N GLU A 203 -7.83 11.84 -1.06
CA GLU A 203 -9.25 12.18 -1.00
C GLU A 203 -9.85 11.94 0.39
N LEU A 204 -9.48 10.84 1.04
CA LEU A 204 -9.97 10.49 2.37
C LEU A 204 -9.47 11.50 3.42
N GLU A 205 -8.20 11.91 3.37
CA GLU A 205 -7.65 12.95 4.23
C GLU A 205 -8.39 14.27 4.05
N ASP A 206 -8.59 14.75 2.81
CA ASP A 206 -9.32 15.99 2.52
C ASP A 206 -10.77 15.94 3.03
N LYS A 207 -11.46 14.80 2.85
CA LYS A 207 -12.80 14.60 3.38
C LYS A 207 -12.84 14.60 4.90
N ASN A 208 -11.85 13.96 5.54
CA ASN A 208 -11.74 13.92 6.99
C ASN A 208 -11.50 15.31 7.59
N ASP A 209 -10.62 16.11 6.99
CA ASP A 209 -10.35 17.48 7.43
C ASP A 209 -11.58 18.38 7.29
N LYS A 210 -12.33 18.26 6.17
CA LYS A 210 -13.59 18.97 5.97
C LYS A 210 -14.65 18.56 6.99
N LEU A 211 -14.75 17.26 7.28
CA LEU A 211 -15.67 16.72 8.27
C LEU A 211 -15.32 17.24 9.67
N GLN A 212 -14.06 17.23 10.05
CA GLN A 212 -13.59 17.74 11.33
C GLN A 212 -13.90 19.24 11.47
N THR A 213 -13.62 20.02 10.44
CA THR A 213 -13.94 21.46 10.42
C THR A 213 -15.44 21.72 10.57
N ALA A 214 -16.28 20.94 9.86
CA ALA A 214 -17.73 21.05 9.97
C ALA A 214 -18.23 20.65 11.36
N PHE A 215 -17.66 19.61 11.94
CA PHE A 215 -17.98 19.15 13.30
C PHE A 215 -17.66 20.21 14.37
N ASP A 216 -16.46 20.81 14.27
CA ASP A 216 -16.04 21.85 15.21
C ASP A 216 -16.93 23.09 15.11
N ARG A 217 -17.35 23.45 13.89
CA ARG A 217 -18.29 24.56 13.65
C ARG A 217 -19.67 24.27 14.20
N LEU A 218 -20.16 23.05 14.05
CA LEU A 218 -21.45 22.63 14.61
C LEU A 218 -21.44 22.67 16.13
N LYS A 219 -20.37 22.22 16.76
CA LYS A 219 -20.16 22.24 18.21
C LYS A 219 -20.12 23.68 18.75
N GLU A 220 -19.46 24.59 18.03
CA GLU A 220 -19.42 26.00 18.42
C GLU A 220 -20.81 26.66 18.31
N LEU A 221 -21.56 26.37 17.23
CA LEU A 221 -22.93 26.85 17.06
C LEU A 221 -23.86 26.34 18.18
N ASP A 222 -23.72 25.09 18.58
CA ASP A 222 -24.51 24.51 19.66
C ASP A 222 -24.20 25.19 21.01
N ARG A 223 -22.91 25.46 21.28
CA ARG A 223 -22.44 26.20 22.44
C ARG A 223 -23.00 27.64 22.46
N LEU A 224 -22.94 28.34 21.32
CA LEU A 224 -23.47 29.68 21.18
C LEU A 224 -25.00 29.71 21.38
N LYS A 225 -25.75 28.74 20.79
CA LYS A 225 -27.18 28.57 21.00
C LYS A 225 -27.55 28.42 22.49
N SER A 226 -26.84 27.53 23.18
CA SER A 226 -27.06 27.25 24.61
C SER A 226 -26.79 28.49 25.48
N ASN A 227 -25.65 29.16 25.24
CA ASN A 227 -25.31 30.40 25.97
C ASN A 227 -26.32 31.52 25.70
N PHE A 228 -26.71 31.69 24.45
CA PHE A 228 -27.74 32.70 24.08
C PHE A 228 -29.05 32.47 24.81
N LEU A 229 -29.57 31.24 24.80
CA LEU A 229 -30.80 30.90 25.49
C LEU A 229 -30.72 31.11 27.01
N ALA A 230 -29.57 30.74 27.61
CA ALA A 230 -29.33 30.96 29.03
C ALA A 230 -29.32 32.45 29.39
N THR A 231 -28.63 33.29 28.61
CA THR A 231 -28.52 34.72 28.83
C THR A 231 -29.87 35.39 28.65
N VAL A 232 -30.56 35.13 27.52
CA VAL A 232 -31.90 35.71 27.23
C VAL A 232 -32.89 35.34 28.33
N SER A 233 -32.87 34.09 28.79
CA SER A 233 -33.77 33.68 29.88
C SER A 233 -33.50 34.41 31.18
N HIS A 234 -32.23 34.64 31.51
CA HIS A 234 -31.87 35.40 32.71
C HIS A 234 -32.31 36.84 32.59
N GLU A 235 -32.06 37.50 31.46
CA GLU A 235 -32.42 38.89 31.19
C GLU A 235 -33.95 39.12 31.10
N LEU A 236 -34.71 38.11 30.68
CA LEU A 236 -36.16 38.17 30.69
C LEU A 236 -36.78 37.84 32.05
N ARG A 237 -36.17 36.99 32.84
CA ARG A 237 -36.69 36.61 34.17
C ARG A 237 -36.75 37.78 35.12
N THR A 238 -35.70 38.60 35.16
CA THR A 238 -35.61 39.74 36.09
C THR A 238 -36.73 40.74 35.95
N PRO A 239 -37.00 41.36 34.76
CA PRO A 239 -38.08 42.28 34.62
C PRO A 239 -39.46 41.61 34.81
N LEU A 240 -39.62 40.37 34.39
CA LEU A 240 -40.87 39.65 34.53
C LEU A 240 -41.20 39.34 35.99
N THR A 241 -40.22 38.96 36.79
CA THR A 241 -40.38 38.78 38.24
C THR A 241 -40.81 40.09 38.91
N SER A 242 -40.27 41.23 38.49
CA SER A 242 -40.68 42.54 38.99
C SER A 242 -42.13 42.88 38.58
N ILE A 243 -42.54 42.62 37.33
CA ILE A 243 -43.90 42.83 36.84
C ILE A 243 -44.90 41.99 37.66
N ILE A 244 -44.59 40.71 37.86
CA ILE A 244 -45.44 39.81 38.64
C ILE A 244 -45.52 40.30 40.08
N GLY A 245 -44.38 40.61 40.72
CA GLY A 245 -44.36 41.08 42.10
C GLY A 245 -45.13 42.39 42.34
N TYR A 246 -44.97 43.37 41.46
CA TYR A 246 -45.76 44.62 41.58
C TYR A 246 -47.22 44.33 41.28
N SER A 247 -47.55 43.47 40.36
CA SER A 247 -48.98 43.11 40.14
C SER A 247 -49.61 42.46 41.38
N GLU A 248 -48.79 41.54 42.03
CA GLU A 248 -49.19 40.88 43.27
C GLU A 248 -49.45 41.87 44.39
N MET A 249 -48.53 42.82 44.64
CA MET A 249 -48.66 43.88 45.63
C MET A 249 -49.92 44.76 45.40
N LEU A 250 -50.18 45.03 44.15
CA LEU A 250 -51.38 45.78 43.77
C LEU A 250 -52.68 44.99 44.06
N VAL A 251 -52.76 43.73 43.68
CA VAL A 251 -53.89 42.83 43.94
C VAL A 251 -54.15 42.67 45.45
N GLU A 252 -53.04 42.58 46.26
CA GLU A 252 -53.17 42.51 47.72
C GLU A 252 -53.50 43.78 48.40
N GLY A 253 -53.62 44.92 47.66
CA GLY A 253 -54.03 46.22 48.20
C GLY A 253 -52.95 47.00 48.90
N LEU A 254 -51.65 46.57 48.81
CA LEU A 254 -50.50 47.23 49.47
C LEU A 254 -50.24 48.66 48.95
N ALA A 255 -50.74 49.00 47.78
CA ALA A 255 -50.57 50.32 47.15
C ALA A 255 -51.89 51.17 47.15
N GLY A 256 -52.90 50.72 47.91
CA GLY A 256 -54.19 51.36 47.99
C GLY A 256 -55.33 50.50 47.40
N GLU A 257 -56.57 50.99 47.60
CA GLU A 257 -57.73 50.29 47.13
C GLU A 257 -57.89 50.43 45.57
N MET A 258 -58.26 49.34 44.94
CA MET A 258 -58.53 49.29 43.49
C MET A 258 -60.03 49.05 43.20
N THR A 259 -60.51 49.53 42.09
CA THR A 259 -61.84 49.14 41.57
C THR A 259 -61.83 47.69 41.13
N VAL A 260 -62.99 47.05 41.03
CA VAL A 260 -63.10 45.66 40.59
C VAL A 260 -62.47 45.47 39.20
N GLU A 261 -62.76 46.40 38.29
CA GLU A 261 -62.18 46.34 36.93
C GLU A 261 -60.68 46.51 36.90
N GLN A 262 -60.11 47.42 37.71
CA GLN A 262 -58.62 47.54 37.86
C GLN A 262 -58.01 46.26 38.41
N ARG A 263 -58.65 45.63 39.37
CA ARG A 263 -58.17 44.36 39.94
C ARG A 263 -58.16 43.24 38.91
N GLU A 264 -59.16 43.14 38.06
CA GLU A 264 -59.21 42.16 36.97
C GLU A 264 -58.09 42.37 35.96
N PHE A 265 -57.80 43.62 35.58
CA PHE A 265 -56.69 43.92 34.67
C PHE A 265 -55.30 43.52 35.29
N VAL A 266 -55.05 43.88 36.53
CA VAL A 266 -53.81 43.58 37.21
C VAL A 266 -53.63 42.06 37.45
N GLN A 267 -54.71 41.35 37.77
CA GLN A 267 -54.72 39.89 37.83
C GLN A 267 -54.32 39.25 36.48
N THR A 268 -54.92 39.78 35.39
CA THR A 268 -54.61 39.33 34.04
C THR A 268 -53.16 39.59 33.71
N ILE A 269 -52.56 40.72 34.07
CA ILE A 269 -51.14 41.04 33.87
C ILE A 269 -50.28 40.05 34.66
N ARG A 270 -50.58 39.76 35.91
CA ARG A 270 -49.86 38.79 36.76
C ARG A 270 -49.91 37.40 36.12
N ASP A 271 -51.13 36.92 35.79
CA ASP A 271 -51.29 35.57 35.25
C ASP A 271 -50.57 35.39 33.91
N LYS A 272 -50.56 36.42 33.06
CA LYS A 272 -49.78 36.41 31.81
C LYS A 272 -48.26 36.46 32.04
N GLY A 273 -47.83 37.20 33.08
CA GLY A 273 -46.45 37.23 33.52
C GLY A 273 -45.95 35.84 33.96
N GLU A 274 -46.73 35.19 34.83
CA GLU A 274 -46.44 33.84 35.31
C GLU A 274 -46.41 32.82 34.16
N GLN A 275 -47.38 32.90 33.22
CA GLN A 275 -47.42 32.04 32.05
C GLN A 275 -46.14 32.19 31.17
N LEU A 276 -45.68 33.44 30.96
CA LEU A 276 -44.46 33.71 30.19
C LEU A 276 -43.22 33.18 30.90
N LEU A 277 -43.16 33.34 32.23
CA LEU A 277 -42.05 32.81 33.03
C LEU A 277 -41.95 31.28 32.92
N GLN A 278 -43.09 30.58 32.93
CA GLN A 278 -43.14 29.13 32.71
C GLN A 278 -42.67 28.71 31.31
N LEU A 279 -43.07 29.46 30.27
CA LEU A 279 -42.62 29.21 28.90
C LEU A 279 -41.11 29.36 28.74
N ILE A 280 -40.50 30.41 29.32
CA ILE A 280 -39.07 30.65 29.33
C ILE A 280 -38.32 29.48 30.02
N LYS A 281 -38.85 29.03 31.18
CA LYS A 281 -38.27 27.88 31.91
C LYS A 281 -38.34 26.61 31.09
N GLY A 282 -39.49 26.34 30.45
CA GLY A 282 -39.67 25.17 29.57
C GLY A 282 -38.70 25.17 28.38
N LEU A 283 -38.47 26.36 27.77
CA LEU A 283 -37.53 26.51 26.66
C LEU A 283 -36.05 26.19 27.10
N LEU A 284 -35.66 26.65 28.28
CA LEU A 284 -34.36 26.35 28.88
C LEU A 284 -34.18 24.87 29.17
N ASP A 285 -35.21 24.25 29.75
CA ASP A 285 -35.17 22.84 30.08
C ASP A 285 -35.06 21.98 28.81
N LEU A 286 -35.77 22.35 27.73
CA LEU A 286 -35.65 21.73 26.41
C LEU A 286 -34.24 21.88 25.83
N SER A 287 -33.66 23.08 25.90
CA SER A 287 -32.28 23.31 25.43
C SER A 287 -31.25 22.48 26.18
N LYS A 288 -31.41 22.30 27.51
CA LYS A 288 -30.54 21.45 28.33
C LYS A 288 -30.70 19.96 28.00
N LEU A 289 -31.92 19.55 27.64
CA LEU A 289 -32.17 18.17 27.17
C LEU A 289 -31.48 17.90 25.83
N GLU A 290 -31.65 18.83 24.86
CA GLU A 290 -31.03 18.72 23.53
C GLU A 290 -29.50 18.70 23.61
N SER A 291 -28.91 19.53 24.48
CA SER A 291 -27.42 19.59 24.67
C SER A 291 -26.86 18.46 25.54
N GLY A 292 -27.72 17.57 26.06
CA GLY A 292 -27.29 16.47 26.93
C GLY A 292 -26.74 16.93 28.31
N THR A 293 -26.91 18.22 28.65
CA THR A 293 -26.34 18.77 29.90
C THR A 293 -27.29 18.60 31.10
N MET A 294 -28.50 18.06 30.87
CA MET A 294 -29.45 17.79 31.94
C MET A 294 -29.01 16.59 32.79
N SER A 295 -28.70 16.87 34.06
CA SER A 295 -28.34 15.83 35.03
C SER A 295 -29.55 15.39 35.85
N LEU A 296 -29.81 14.08 35.90
CA LEU A 296 -30.85 13.52 36.74
C LEU A 296 -30.32 13.29 38.17
N ARG A 297 -30.84 13.97 39.16
CA ARG A 297 -30.59 13.66 40.58
C ARG A 297 -31.56 12.58 41.03
N LYS A 298 -31.15 11.36 41.10
CA LYS A 298 -31.95 10.27 41.60
C LYS A 298 -31.94 10.30 43.12
N THR A 299 -33.09 10.47 43.74
CA THR A 299 -33.29 10.42 45.20
C THR A 299 -34.36 9.39 45.51
N GLN A 300 -34.25 8.80 46.73
CA GLN A 300 -35.28 7.91 47.23
C GLN A 300 -36.51 8.77 47.59
N THR A 301 -37.67 8.52 46.98
CA THR A 301 -38.84 9.36 47.11
C THR A 301 -40.05 8.49 47.52
N ASP A 302 -40.87 8.98 48.46
CA ASP A 302 -42.17 8.39 48.80
C ASP A 302 -43.18 8.72 47.71
N ILE A 303 -43.42 7.75 46.83
CA ILE A 303 -44.38 7.87 45.71
C ILE A 303 -45.80 8.10 46.20
N LEU A 304 -46.22 7.45 47.30
CA LEU A 304 -47.54 7.60 47.86
C LEU A 304 -47.77 8.99 48.45
N GLY A 305 -46.77 9.54 49.14
CA GLY A 305 -46.76 10.94 49.64
C GLY A 305 -46.91 11.89 48.49
N THR A 306 -46.07 11.78 47.44
CA THR A 306 -46.08 12.62 46.25
C THR A 306 -47.45 12.58 45.53
N LEU A 307 -48.03 11.39 45.38
CA LEU A 307 -49.38 11.27 44.75
C LEU A 307 -50.50 11.94 45.58
N ARG A 308 -50.43 11.88 46.91
CA ARG A 308 -51.39 12.61 47.80
C ARG A 308 -51.26 14.08 47.65
N ASP A 309 -50.04 14.62 47.65
CA ASP A 309 -49.75 16.03 47.50
C ASP A 309 -50.25 16.56 46.15
N VAL A 310 -50.01 15.83 45.05
CA VAL A 310 -50.53 16.17 43.72
C VAL A 310 -52.05 16.14 43.70
N ALA A 311 -52.67 15.12 44.27
CA ALA A 311 -54.16 15.01 44.33
C ALA A 311 -54.77 16.20 45.13
N GLN A 312 -54.20 16.56 46.26
CA GLN A 312 -54.63 17.73 47.03
C GLN A 312 -54.49 19.04 46.25
N THR A 313 -53.37 19.21 45.53
CA THR A 313 -53.12 20.41 44.73
C THR A 313 -54.06 20.52 43.52
N MET A 314 -54.44 19.41 42.90
CA MET A 314 -55.32 19.39 41.74
C MET A 314 -56.81 19.41 42.06
N THR A 315 -57.20 18.98 43.28
CA THR A 315 -58.63 18.95 43.71
C THR A 315 -59.35 20.28 43.57
N PRO A 316 -58.81 21.45 43.94
CA PRO A 316 -59.52 22.76 43.75
C PRO A 316 -59.71 23.06 42.24
N THR A 317 -58.71 22.69 41.41
CA THR A 317 -58.80 22.96 39.96
C THR A 317 -59.82 22.03 39.30
N ALA A 318 -59.89 20.79 39.70
CA ALA A 318 -60.90 19.82 39.26
C ALA A 318 -62.34 20.27 39.65
N ARG A 319 -62.47 20.64 40.90
CA ARG A 319 -63.78 21.20 41.39
C ARG A 319 -64.23 22.44 40.63
N LYS A 320 -63.32 23.36 40.27
CA LYS A 320 -63.63 24.57 39.51
C LYS A 320 -64.08 24.26 38.05
N LYS A 321 -63.70 23.13 37.54
CA LYS A 321 -64.04 22.64 36.18
C LYS A 321 -65.11 21.57 36.17
N GLU A 322 -65.78 21.31 37.32
CA GLU A 322 -66.85 20.30 37.49
C GLU A 322 -66.43 18.89 37.06
N VAL A 323 -65.14 18.52 37.26
CA VAL A 323 -64.57 17.19 36.95
C VAL A 323 -64.17 16.48 38.25
#